data_b6d113a20b6c16ee93fc4ce8eb6a57ec
#
_entry.id   b6d113a20b6c16ee93fc4ce8eb6a57ec
#
_cell.length_a   1.000
_cell.length_b   1.000
_cell.length_c   1.000
_cell.angle_alpha   90.00
_cell.angle_beta   90.00
_cell.angle_gamma   90.00
#
_symmetry.space_group_name_H-M   'P 1'
#
loop_
_entity.id
_entity.type
_entity.pdbx_description
1 polymer ?
#
loop_
_entity_poly.entity_id
_entity_poly.type
_entity_poly.pdbx_seq_one_letter_code
_entity_poly.pdbx_strand_id
1 'polypeptide(L)'
;TDAFGNPVDVSGCILNKEKEVVSTFRTSHEGKGVFTYVADTEEVKAEVVWRDKKYRFSLPEAEEQGFAFSVDNLSIPDSLAITVQKNRFTVAQVLGMAVMSRGKLYDFCMLTVKRNQPFSFRLDKKNLPVGVSQLVLFDKAGQVLADRLVFVGKPDTLSLAVRTDKEQYLPYDSIGISFEVNDPQGQPAPTLLSVSVRDGREEVESRHSMLTDLLLMSE
;
A
#
# COMPACT_ATOMS: atom_id res chain seq x y z
N THR A 1 -9.85 -14.26 1.22
CA THR A 1 -9.62 -15.09 2.42
C THR A 1 -10.62 -16.23 2.48
N ASP A 2 -10.31 -17.30 3.21
CA ASP A 2 -11.27 -18.35 3.57
C ASP A 2 -12.25 -17.88 4.66
N ALA A 3 -13.13 -18.77 5.12
CA ALA A 3 -14.12 -18.47 6.16
C ALA A 3 -13.51 -18.13 7.54
N PHE A 4 -12.25 -18.44 7.75
CA PHE A 4 -11.51 -18.16 9.00
C PHE A 4 -10.61 -16.93 8.88
N GLY A 5 -10.63 -16.22 7.73
CA GLY A 5 -9.79 -15.06 7.48
C GLY A 5 -8.39 -15.38 6.96
N ASN A 6 -8.05 -16.64 6.75
CA ASN A 6 -6.72 -17.00 6.22
C ASN A 6 -6.61 -16.61 4.73
N PRO A 7 -5.43 -16.16 4.29
CA PRO A 7 -5.20 -15.87 2.88
C PRO A 7 -5.31 -17.13 2.03
N VAL A 8 -5.89 -16.98 0.85
CA VAL A 8 -6.00 -18.06 -0.14
C VAL A 8 -5.51 -17.58 -1.50
N ASP A 9 -4.79 -18.44 -2.19
CA ASP A 9 -4.37 -18.18 -3.55
C ASP A 9 -5.47 -18.61 -4.52
N VAL A 10 -5.92 -17.65 -5.31
CA VAL A 10 -6.98 -17.84 -6.29
C VAL A 10 -6.66 -17.13 -7.60
N SER A 11 -7.28 -17.61 -8.65
CA SER A 11 -7.37 -16.91 -9.93
C SER A 11 -8.83 -16.78 -10.34
N GLY A 12 -9.12 -15.79 -11.16
CA GLY A 12 -10.48 -15.55 -11.61
C GLY A 12 -10.53 -14.60 -12.80
N CYS A 13 -11.74 -14.26 -13.18
CA CYS A 13 -12.02 -13.32 -14.25
C CYS A 13 -13.11 -12.35 -13.85
N ILE A 14 -13.08 -11.20 -14.50
CA ILE A 14 -14.10 -10.19 -14.42
C ILE A 14 -15.01 -10.35 -15.62
N LEU A 15 -16.31 -10.48 -15.38
CA LEU A 15 -17.32 -10.69 -16.39
C LEU A 15 -18.23 -9.47 -16.51
N ASN A 16 -18.50 -9.05 -17.75
CA ASN A 16 -19.53 -8.06 -18.03
C ASN A 16 -20.95 -8.70 -17.94
N LYS A 17 -21.97 -7.93 -18.22
CA LYS A 17 -23.38 -8.36 -18.22
C LYS A 17 -23.66 -9.48 -19.23
N GLU A 18 -22.98 -9.47 -20.36
CA GLU A 18 -23.06 -10.50 -21.41
C GLU A 18 -22.26 -11.77 -21.05
N LYS A 19 -21.62 -11.79 -19.86
CA LYS A 19 -20.74 -12.86 -19.38
C LYS A 19 -19.43 -13.01 -20.18
N GLU A 20 -19.02 -11.96 -20.86
CA GLU A 20 -17.73 -11.91 -21.53
C GLU A 20 -16.63 -11.53 -20.53
N VAL A 21 -15.45 -12.12 -20.71
CA VAL A 21 -14.27 -11.83 -19.86
C VAL A 21 -13.68 -10.50 -20.26
N VAL A 22 -13.77 -9.51 -19.40
CA VAL A 22 -13.20 -8.16 -19.61
C VAL A 22 -11.84 -7.98 -18.93
N SER A 23 -11.53 -8.79 -17.94
CA SER A 23 -10.22 -8.82 -17.28
C SER A 23 -10.00 -10.14 -16.57
N THR A 24 -8.74 -10.47 -16.28
CA THR A 24 -8.37 -11.62 -15.46
C THR A 24 -7.53 -11.16 -14.29
N PHE A 25 -7.54 -11.92 -13.20
CA PHE A 25 -6.73 -11.64 -12.02
C PHE A 25 -6.19 -12.91 -11.37
N ARG A 26 -5.16 -12.72 -10.59
CA ARG A 26 -4.56 -13.73 -9.73
C ARG A 26 -4.10 -13.06 -8.45
N THR A 27 -4.20 -13.77 -7.34
CA THR A 27 -3.56 -13.34 -6.10
C THR A 27 -2.05 -13.41 -6.21
N SER A 28 -1.36 -12.44 -5.63
CA SER A 28 0.11 -12.33 -5.67
C SER A 28 0.75 -12.37 -4.30
N HIS A 29 0.04 -11.92 -3.26
CA HIS A 29 0.56 -11.84 -1.90
C HIS A 29 -0.58 -11.88 -0.88
N GLU A 30 -0.51 -12.81 0.06
CA GLU A 30 -1.47 -12.96 1.17
C GLU A 30 -2.95 -12.92 0.73
N GLY A 31 -3.29 -13.62 -0.34
CA GLY A 31 -4.65 -13.67 -0.86
C GLY A 31 -5.14 -12.36 -1.52
N LYS A 32 -4.24 -11.39 -1.75
CA LYS A 32 -4.52 -10.13 -2.42
C LYS A 32 -4.00 -10.14 -3.85
N GLY A 33 -4.69 -9.47 -4.75
CA GLY A 33 -4.29 -9.30 -6.14
C GLY A 33 -4.78 -7.97 -6.68
N VAL A 34 -4.25 -7.56 -7.83
CA VAL A 34 -4.63 -6.33 -8.53
C VAL A 34 -5.04 -6.68 -9.94
N PHE A 35 -6.10 -6.07 -10.40
CA PHE A 35 -6.54 -6.14 -11.79
C PHE A 35 -6.99 -4.77 -12.28
N THR A 36 -7.00 -4.60 -13.59
CA THR A 36 -7.46 -3.37 -14.24
C THR A 36 -8.60 -3.73 -15.20
N TYR A 37 -9.64 -2.94 -15.19
CA TYR A 37 -10.72 -3.01 -16.18
C TYR A 37 -11.27 -1.61 -16.44
N VAL A 38 -11.93 -1.45 -17.56
CA VAL A 38 -12.65 -0.21 -17.87
C VAL A 38 -14.02 -0.30 -17.23
N ALA A 39 -14.25 0.52 -16.21
CA ALA A 39 -15.54 0.60 -15.56
C ALA A 39 -16.56 1.28 -16.51
N ASP A 40 -17.66 0.62 -16.76
CA ASP A 40 -18.84 1.16 -17.44
C ASP A 40 -20.02 1.18 -16.44
N THR A 41 -21.11 1.80 -16.81
CA THR A 41 -22.34 1.90 -16.01
C THR A 41 -23.06 0.55 -15.82
N GLU A 42 -22.58 -0.52 -16.44
CA GLU A 42 -23.15 -1.85 -16.35
C GLU A 42 -22.58 -2.67 -15.19
N GLU A 43 -23.43 -3.55 -14.64
CA GLU A 43 -23.04 -4.47 -13.58
C GLU A 43 -21.92 -5.40 -14.04
N VAL A 44 -20.85 -5.47 -13.26
CA VAL A 44 -19.68 -6.31 -13.50
C VAL A 44 -19.49 -7.27 -12.33
N LYS A 45 -19.16 -8.52 -12.61
CA LYS A 45 -18.99 -9.58 -11.60
C LYS A 45 -17.61 -10.18 -11.66
N ALA A 46 -17.01 -10.41 -10.51
CA ALA A 46 -15.83 -11.25 -10.38
C ALA A 46 -16.25 -12.71 -10.22
N GLU A 47 -15.74 -13.59 -11.06
CA GLU A 47 -15.87 -15.04 -10.92
C GLU A 47 -14.53 -15.63 -10.47
N VAL A 48 -14.53 -16.33 -9.35
CA VAL A 48 -13.34 -16.95 -8.71
C VAL A 48 -13.56 -18.45 -8.64
N VAL A 49 -12.53 -19.23 -8.95
CA VAL A 49 -12.53 -20.67 -8.74
C VAL A 49 -11.63 -21.00 -7.54
N TRP A 50 -12.20 -21.67 -6.54
CA TRP A 50 -11.49 -22.16 -5.38
C TRP A 50 -11.99 -23.55 -4.95
N ARG A 51 -11.11 -24.51 -4.82
CA ARG A 51 -11.43 -25.91 -4.49
C ARG A 51 -12.54 -26.47 -5.39
N ASP A 52 -12.40 -26.31 -6.70
CA ASP A 52 -13.36 -26.75 -7.74
C ASP A 52 -14.77 -26.16 -7.64
N LYS A 53 -14.94 -25.12 -6.83
CA LYS A 53 -16.20 -24.37 -6.73
C LYS A 53 -16.03 -22.97 -7.31
N LYS A 54 -17.07 -22.52 -7.99
CA LYS A 54 -17.16 -21.16 -8.53
C LYS A 54 -17.89 -20.25 -7.56
N TYR A 55 -17.28 -19.11 -7.31
CA TYR A 55 -17.84 -18.05 -6.48
C TYR A 55 -17.99 -16.79 -7.33
N ARG A 56 -19.08 -16.06 -7.16
CA ARG A 56 -19.34 -14.81 -7.88
C ARG A 56 -19.58 -13.69 -6.90
N PHE A 57 -18.96 -12.56 -7.17
CA PHE A 57 -19.07 -11.35 -6.38
C PHE A 57 -19.40 -10.19 -7.31
N SER A 58 -20.43 -9.41 -6.98
CA SER A 58 -20.69 -8.15 -7.70
C SER A 58 -19.63 -7.14 -7.34
N LEU A 59 -19.09 -6.43 -8.34
CA LEU A 59 -18.20 -5.31 -8.12
C LEU A 59 -19.04 -4.05 -7.86
N PRO A 60 -18.45 -3.03 -7.19
CA PRO A 60 -19.12 -1.73 -7.05
C PRO A 60 -19.48 -1.17 -8.44
N GLU A 61 -20.67 -0.61 -8.53
CA GLU A 61 -21.12 0.07 -9.74
C GLU A 61 -20.31 1.34 -9.96
N ALA A 62 -20.06 1.66 -11.23
CA ALA A 62 -19.40 2.92 -11.59
C ALA A 62 -20.40 4.07 -11.48
N GLU A 63 -19.99 5.17 -10.87
CA GLU A 63 -20.80 6.38 -10.81
C GLU A 63 -20.94 7.01 -12.20
N GLU A 64 -22.10 7.58 -12.49
CA GLU A 64 -22.36 8.28 -13.76
C GLU A 64 -21.45 9.49 -13.97
N GLN A 65 -21.09 10.17 -12.88
CA GLN A 65 -20.20 11.32 -12.89
C GLN A 65 -19.14 11.16 -11.80
N GLY A 66 -17.87 11.35 -12.16
CA GLY A 66 -16.83 11.23 -11.17
C GLY A 66 -15.45 11.56 -11.68
N PHE A 67 -14.56 11.71 -10.72
CA PHE A 67 -13.13 11.84 -10.92
C PHE A 67 -12.44 10.62 -10.30
N ALA A 68 -11.38 10.18 -10.93
CA ALA A 68 -10.51 9.16 -10.39
C ALA A 68 -9.05 9.58 -10.60
N PHE A 69 -8.16 9.08 -9.76
CA PHE A 69 -6.74 9.26 -9.99
C PHE A 69 -5.97 7.98 -9.70
N SER A 70 -4.87 7.82 -10.41
CA SER A 70 -3.87 6.78 -10.20
C SER A 70 -2.55 7.39 -9.76
N VAL A 71 -1.80 6.63 -8.98
CA VAL A 71 -0.46 7.00 -8.52
C VAL A 71 0.50 5.88 -8.91
N ASP A 72 1.49 6.22 -9.71
CA ASP A 72 2.65 5.35 -9.95
C ASP A 72 3.77 5.76 -8.99
N ASN A 73 4.03 4.86 -8.05
CA ASN A 73 5.03 5.04 -7.00
C ASN A 73 6.34 4.29 -7.29
N LEU A 74 6.39 3.48 -8.36
CA LEU A 74 7.47 2.54 -8.61
C LEU A 74 8.33 2.90 -9.81
N SER A 75 7.74 3.39 -10.89
CA SER A 75 8.46 3.64 -12.15
C SER A 75 9.50 4.75 -12.05
N ILE A 76 9.32 5.70 -11.13
CA ILE A 76 10.26 6.80 -10.91
C ILE A 76 10.68 6.80 -9.43
N PRO A 77 11.96 6.50 -9.13
CA PRO A 77 12.41 6.32 -7.75
C PRO A 77 12.11 7.50 -6.83
N ASP A 78 12.36 8.73 -7.29
CA ASP A 78 12.29 9.96 -6.47
C ASP A 78 10.99 10.74 -6.62
N SER A 79 10.00 10.22 -7.37
CA SER A 79 8.75 10.93 -7.63
C SER A 79 7.54 10.01 -7.61
N LEU A 80 6.40 10.56 -7.21
CA LEU A 80 5.08 9.99 -7.46
C LEU A 80 4.56 10.55 -8.79
N ALA A 81 4.24 9.70 -9.75
CA ALA A 81 3.55 10.13 -10.95
C ALA A 81 2.03 9.99 -10.74
N ILE A 82 1.33 11.11 -10.78
CA ILE A 82 -0.11 11.17 -10.49
C ILE A 82 -0.83 11.51 -11.77
N THR A 83 -1.87 10.75 -12.08
CA THR A 83 -2.73 11.00 -13.24
C THR A 83 -4.18 11.07 -12.78
N VAL A 84 -4.79 12.25 -12.94
CA VAL A 84 -6.19 12.52 -12.62
C VAL A 84 -7.01 12.52 -13.89
N GLN A 85 -8.11 11.83 -13.88
CA GLN A 85 -9.04 11.72 -15.01
C GLN A 85 -10.49 11.85 -14.54
N LYS A 86 -11.36 12.17 -15.48
CA LYS A 86 -12.80 12.20 -15.26
C LYS A 86 -13.50 11.39 -16.34
N ASN A 87 -14.69 10.93 -16.08
CA ASN A 87 -15.50 10.30 -17.10
C ASN A 87 -16.11 11.35 -18.07
N ARG A 88 -16.72 10.85 -19.15
CA ARG A 88 -17.26 11.70 -20.23
C ARG A 88 -18.42 12.60 -19.78
N PHE A 89 -19.16 12.20 -18.75
CA PHE A 89 -20.35 12.91 -18.27
C PHE A 89 -20.02 13.99 -17.23
N THR A 90 -18.83 13.93 -16.64
CA THR A 90 -18.39 14.89 -15.62
C THR A 90 -17.97 16.20 -16.24
N VAL A 91 -18.46 17.30 -15.70
CA VAL A 91 -18.08 18.66 -16.16
C VAL A 91 -16.65 18.95 -15.71
N ALA A 92 -15.90 19.65 -16.58
CA ALA A 92 -14.57 20.13 -16.22
C ALA A 92 -14.67 21.17 -15.10
N GLN A 93 -13.86 21.02 -14.06
CA GLN A 93 -13.80 21.95 -12.94
C GLN A 93 -12.39 22.04 -12.36
N VAL A 94 -12.16 23.07 -11.57
CA VAL A 94 -10.95 23.20 -10.78
C VAL A 94 -11.06 22.30 -9.56
N LEU A 95 -10.04 21.50 -9.33
CA LEU A 95 -9.92 20.57 -8.22
C LEU A 95 -8.71 20.96 -7.36
N GLY A 96 -8.75 20.58 -6.09
CA GLY A 96 -7.59 20.60 -5.21
C GLY A 96 -7.09 19.19 -4.97
N MET A 97 -5.79 19.04 -4.86
CA MET A 97 -5.17 17.82 -4.33
C MET A 97 -4.29 18.17 -3.15
N ALA A 98 -4.56 17.54 -2.02
CA ALA A 98 -3.77 17.64 -0.81
C ALA A 98 -2.99 16.34 -0.60
N VAL A 99 -1.76 16.47 -0.10
CA VAL A 99 -0.93 15.34 0.33
C VAL A 99 -0.71 15.48 1.82
N MET A 100 -1.19 14.51 2.55
CA MET A 100 -1.19 14.51 4.01
C MET A 100 -0.45 13.29 4.55
N SER A 101 0.18 13.42 5.70
CA SER A 101 0.72 12.30 6.45
C SER A 101 0.62 12.62 7.94
N ARG A 102 0.13 11.68 8.73
CA ARG A 102 -0.06 11.83 10.19
C ARG A 102 -0.79 13.15 10.56
N GLY A 103 -1.90 13.43 9.86
CA GLY A 103 -2.70 14.63 10.08
C GLY A 103 -2.06 15.97 9.66
N LYS A 104 -0.85 15.98 9.08
CA LYS A 104 -0.16 17.17 8.62
C LYS A 104 -0.20 17.28 7.11
N LEU A 105 -0.48 18.48 6.59
CA LEU A 105 -0.40 18.82 5.18
C LEU A 105 1.06 19.02 4.77
N TYR A 106 1.51 18.30 3.74
CA TYR A 106 2.86 18.38 3.19
C TYR A 106 2.92 19.07 1.84
N ASP A 107 1.89 18.88 1.02
CA ASP A 107 1.81 19.52 -0.28
C ASP A 107 0.35 19.75 -0.68
N PHE A 108 0.16 20.74 -1.55
CA PHE A 108 -1.15 21.11 -2.05
C PHE A 108 -1.00 21.69 -3.46
N CYS A 109 -1.83 21.23 -4.39
CA CYS A 109 -1.89 21.81 -5.72
C CYS A 109 -3.33 21.96 -6.21
N MET A 110 -3.53 22.93 -7.10
CA MET A 110 -4.77 23.09 -7.84
C MET A 110 -4.58 22.58 -9.26
N LEU A 111 -5.56 21.88 -9.78
CA LEU A 111 -5.51 21.28 -11.11
C LEU A 111 -6.85 21.42 -11.83
N THR A 112 -6.83 21.35 -13.13
CA THR A 112 -8.03 21.36 -13.95
C THR A 112 -7.99 20.22 -14.95
N VAL A 113 -8.94 19.29 -14.81
CA VAL A 113 -9.08 18.17 -15.75
C VAL A 113 -9.99 18.59 -16.89
N LYS A 114 -9.41 18.74 -18.07
CA LYS A 114 -10.13 19.10 -19.30
C LYS A 114 -10.86 17.88 -19.87
N ARG A 115 -11.80 18.15 -20.81
CA ARG A 115 -12.54 17.09 -21.48
C ARG A 115 -11.59 16.19 -22.29
N ASN A 116 -11.72 14.88 -22.10
CA ASN A 116 -10.97 13.84 -22.82
C ASN A 116 -9.43 13.91 -22.71
N GLN A 117 -8.90 14.60 -21.70
CA GLN A 117 -7.47 14.66 -21.45
C GLN A 117 -7.20 14.43 -19.97
N PRO A 118 -6.52 13.34 -19.59
CA PRO A 118 -6.01 13.18 -18.24
C PRO A 118 -5.06 14.33 -17.89
N PHE A 119 -5.07 14.74 -16.63
CA PHE A 119 -4.10 15.68 -16.10
C PHE A 119 -3.04 14.91 -15.34
N SER A 120 -1.80 14.95 -15.79
CA SER A 120 -0.70 14.24 -15.15
C SER A 120 0.35 15.21 -14.62
N PHE A 121 0.87 14.93 -13.44
CA PHE A 121 1.94 15.69 -12.82
C PHE A 121 2.80 14.79 -11.93
N ARG A 122 3.92 15.33 -11.45
CA ARG A 122 4.83 14.63 -10.57
C ARG A 122 4.96 15.38 -9.25
N LEU A 123 5.07 14.59 -8.18
CA LEU A 123 5.33 15.07 -6.83
C LEU A 123 6.66 14.48 -6.37
N ASP A 124 7.57 15.33 -5.90
CA ASP A 124 8.88 14.90 -5.39
C ASP A 124 8.73 14.24 -4.02
N LYS A 125 9.19 12.99 -3.90
CA LYS A 125 9.16 12.23 -2.64
C LYS A 125 10.03 12.83 -1.54
N LYS A 126 11.04 13.64 -1.89
CA LYS A 126 11.92 14.30 -0.90
C LYS A 126 11.16 15.25 0.02
N ASN A 127 10.03 15.79 -0.45
CA ASN A 127 9.20 16.70 0.33
C ASN A 127 8.20 15.97 1.25
N LEU A 128 8.15 14.65 1.18
CA LEU A 128 7.21 13.82 1.91
C LEU A 128 7.94 13.03 3.02
N PRO A 129 7.29 12.79 4.15
CA PRO A 129 7.86 11.95 5.19
C PRO A 129 7.90 10.50 4.75
N VAL A 130 8.83 9.75 5.32
CA VAL A 130 8.85 8.29 5.18
C VAL A 130 7.64 7.69 5.88
N GLY A 131 6.98 6.75 5.22
CA GLY A 131 5.78 6.09 5.72
C GLY A 131 4.58 6.29 4.80
N VAL A 132 3.39 6.19 5.37
CA VAL A 132 2.14 6.34 4.62
C VAL A 132 1.79 7.82 4.45
N SER A 133 1.55 8.20 3.21
CA SER A 133 0.97 9.50 2.85
C SER A 133 -0.39 9.26 2.18
N GLN A 134 -1.35 10.10 2.51
CA GLN A 134 -2.68 10.12 1.92
C GLN A 134 -2.76 11.26 0.89
N LEU A 135 -3.13 10.93 -0.33
CA LEU A 135 -3.47 11.89 -1.36
C LEU A 135 -4.99 12.02 -1.41
N VAL A 136 -5.49 13.24 -1.30
CA VAL A 136 -6.93 13.53 -1.26
C VAL A 136 -7.27 14.50 -2.40
N LEU A 137 -8.14 14.07 -3.29
CA LEU A 137 -8.69 14.89 -4.37
C LEU A 137 -10.04 15.46 -3.92
N PHE A 138 -10.24 16.76 -4.06
CA PHE A 138 -11.47 17.42 -3.62
C PHE A 138 -11.88 18.54 -4.57
N ASP A 139 -13.15 18.89 -4.53
CA ASP A 139 -13.71 19.98 -5.32
C ASP A 139 -13.56 21.34 -4.64
N LYS A 140 -14.04 22.39 -5.30
CA LYS A 140 -14.02 23.79 -4.77
C LYS A 140 -14.87 24.00 -3.53
N ALA A 141 -15.80 23.09 -3.21
CA ALA A 141 -16.62 23.12 -2.01
C ALA A 141 -15.96 22.37 -0.85
N GLY A 142 -14.80 21.73 -1.09
CA GLY A 142 -14.08 20.91 -0.10
C GLY A 142 -14.63 19.48 0.00
N GLN A 143 -15.51 19.07 -0.90
CA GLN A 143 -16.01 17.70 -0.94
C GLN A 143 -14.93 16.77 -1.47
N VAL A 144 -14.60 15.73 -0.71
CA VAL A 144 -13.66 14.70 -1.13
C VAL A 144 -14.28 13.87 -2.26
N LEU A 145 -13.56 13.78 -3.38
CA LEU A 145 -13.97 13.06 -4.58
C LEU A 145 -13.29 11.70 -4.68
N ALA A 146 -12.04 11.61 -4.26
CA ALA A 146 -11.28 10.37 -4.20
C ALA A 146 -10.10 10.54 -3.26
N ASP A 147 -9.64 9.44 -2.67
CA ASP A 147 -8.40 9.41 -1.89
C ASP A 147 -7.60 8.15 -2.16
N ARG A 148 -6.31 8.19 -1.84
CA ARG A 148 -5.40 7.05 -1.99
C ARG A 148 -4.24 7.14 -1.02
N LEU A 149 -3.96 6.02 -0.37
CA LEU A 149 -2.76 5.85 0.44
C LEU A 149 -1.60 5.38 -0.43
N VAL A 150 -0.44 5.97 -0.20
CA VAL A 150 0.82 5.57 -0.83
C VAL A 150 1.91 5.47 0.23
N PHE A 151 2.78 4.48 0.10
CA PHE A 151 3.96 4.38 0.95
C PHE A 151 5.12 5.13 0.28
N VAL A 152 5.74 6.06 1.00
CA VAL A 152 6.81 6.91 0.50
C VAL A 152 8.12 6.58 1.21
N GLY A 153 9.16 6.43 0.42
CA GLY A 153 10.53 6.28 0.87
C GLY A 153 10.91 4.89 1.36
N LYS A 154 12.19 4.74 1.65
CA LYS A 154 12.74 3.65 2.44
C LYS A 154 13.18 4.26 3.76
N PRO A 155 12.87 3.65 4.90
CA PRO A 155 13.40 4.15 6.16
C PRO A 155 14.92 4.01 6.15
N ASP A 156 15.60 5.07 6.60
CA ASP A 156 17.00 4.96 7.00
C ASP A 156 17.03 4.13 8.28
N THR A 157 17.23 2.82 8.14
CA THR A 157 17.22 1.88 9.24
C THR A 157 18.63 1.58 9.71
N LEU A 158 18.80 1.50 11.02
CA LEU A 158 20.01 0.96 11.61
C LEU A 158 20.08 -0.54 11.31
N SER A 159 21.25 -1.04 11.00
CA SER A 159 21.51 -2.47 10.94
C SER A 159 21.93 -2.98 12.31
N LEU A 160 21.34 -4.10 12.74
CA LEU A 160 21.65 -4.73 14.02
C LEU A 160 22.16 -6.14 13.74
N ALA A 161 23.42 -6.41 14.12
CA ALA A 161 23.95 -7.75 14.19
C ALA A 161 23.99 -8.23 15.66
N VAL A 162 23.48 -9.41 15.90
CA VAL A 162 23.47 -10.05 17.21
C VAL A 162 24.32 -11.32 17.12
N ARG A 163 25.29 -11.46 18.01
CA ARG A 163 26.17 -12.63 18.05
C ARG A 163 26.26 -13.15 19.47
N THR A 164 26.31 -14.48 19.60
CA THR A 164 26.59 -15.16 20.85
C THR A 164 28.06 -15.55 20.89
N ASP A 165 28.65 -15.66 22.10
CA ASP A 165 30.03 -16.04 22.30
C ASP A 165 30.31 -17.52 22.00
N LYS A 166 29.27 -18.37 21.96
CA LYS A 166 29.34 -19.79 21.61
C LYS A 166 28.17 -20.19 20.72
N GLU A 167 28.32 -21.27 19.96
CA GLU A 167 27.24 -21.87 19.16
C GLU A 167 26.32 -22.79 19.97
N GLN A 168 26.83 -23.38 21.06
CA GLN A 168 26.08 -24.30 21.91
C GLN A 168 26.37 -24.02 23.38
N TYR A 169 25.37 -24.15 24.19
CA TYR A 169 25.41 -23.94 25.64
C TYR A 169 24.87 -25.14 26.38
N LEU A 170 25.45 -25.44 27.55
CA LEU A 170 24.89 -26.39 28.48
C LEU A 170 23.91 -25.71 29.45
N PRO A 171 23.02 -26.48 30.10
CA PRO A 171 22.16 -25.89 31.12
C PRO A 171 22.99 -25.16 32.19
N TYR A 172 22.53 -23.93 32.51
CA TYR A 172 23.17 -23.01 33.49
C TYR A 172 24.46 -22.34 33.00
N ASP A 173 24.85 -22.51 31.74
CA ASP A 173 25.95 -21.72 31.18
C ASP A 173 25.60 -20.22 31.10
N SER A 174 26.58 -19.39 31.33
CA SER A 174 26.48 -17.96 31.01
C SER A 174 26.54 -17.77 29.49
N ILE A 175 25.68 -16.90 28.98
CA ILE A 175 25.61 -16.55 27.54
C ILE A 175 26.12 -15.12 27.37
N GLY A 176 27.23 -14.97 26.64
CA GLY A 176 27.70 -13.68 26.20
C GLY A 176 27.02 -13.28 24.90
N ILE A 177 26.33 -12.12 24.89
CA ILE A 177 25.68 -11.60 23.69
C ILE A 177 26.31 -10.27 23.33
N SER A 178 26.75 -10.13 22.08
CA SER A 178 27.27 -8.87 21.53
C SER A 178 26.30 -8.31 20.49
N PHE A 179 26.14 -7.00 20.53
CA PHE A 179 25.30 -6.24 19.61
C PHE A 179 26.19 -5.28 18.84
N GLU A 180 26.08 -5.29 17.53
CA GLU A 180 26.75 -4.34 16.65
C GLU A 180 25.68 -3.57 15.88
N VAL A 181 25.65 -2.24 16.06
CA VAL A 181 24.67 -1.36 15.43
C VAL A 181 25.38 -0.41 14.49
N ASN A 182 24.99 -0.43 13.22
CA ASN A 182 25.55 0.43 12.21
C ASN A 182 24.45 1.29 11.55
N ASP A 183 24.84 2.49 11.13
CA ASP A 183 24.01 3.35 10.31
C ASP A 183 23.86 2.83 8.87
N PRO A 184 23.04 3.45 7.99
CA PRO A 184 22.91 3.05 6.59
C PRO A 184 24.20 3.14 5.78
N GLN A 185 25.20 3.88 6.25
CA GLN A 185 26.53 4.02 5.65
C GLN A 185 27.53 2.99 6.18
N GLY A 186 27.10 2.11 7.10
CA GLY A 186 27.93 1.06 7.70
C GLY A 186 28.83 1.56 8.82
N GLN A 187 28.62 2.77 9.36
CA GLN A 187 29.36 3.30 10.48
C GLN A 187 28.72 2.93 11.81
N PRO A 188 29.49 2.70 12.89
CA PRO A 188 28.95 2.42 14.20
C PRO A 188 28.01 3.54 14.68
N ALA A 189 26.79 3.19 15.08
CA ALA A 189 25.77 4.13 15.51
C ALA A 189 25.45 3.95 17.01
N PRO A 190 25.76 4.96 17.87
CA PRO A 190 25.33 4.96 19.27
C PRO A 190 23.80 4.96 19.35
N THR A 191 23.23 3.98 20.05
CA THR A 191 21.79 3.85 20.15
C THR A 191 21.36 3.19 21.47
N LEU A 192 20.08 3.27 21.79
CA LEU A 192 19.47 2.56 22.89
C LEU A 192 18.79 1.30 22.34
N LEU A 193 19.05 0.17 22.95
CA LEU A 193 18.46 -1.11 22.59
C LEU A 193 17.50 -1.59 23.68
N SER A 194 16.36 -2.14 23.26
CA SER A 194 15.50 -2.95 24.12
C SER A 194 15.74 -4.42 23.79
N VAL A 195 16.07 -5.21 24.82
CA VAL A 195 16.39 -6.61 24.65
C VAL A 195 15.41 -7.46 25.47
N SER A 196 14.83 -8.47 24.85
CA SER A 196 14.02 -9.48 25.53
C SER A 196 14.57 -10.87 25.21
N VAL A 197 14.56 -11.75 26.22
CA VAL A 197 14.98 -13.14 26.07
C VAL A 197 13.80 -14.04 26.42
N ARG A 198 13.51 -15.03 25.58
CA ARG A 198 12.42 -15.98 25.79
C ARG A 198 12.83 -17.39 25.37
N ASP A 199 12.11 -18.40 25.84
CA ASP A 199 12.28 -19.77 25.38
C ASP A 199 11.85 -19.89 23.90
N GLY A 200 12.75 -20.39 23.04
CA GLY A 200 12.50 -20.59 21.61
C GLY A 200 11.44 -21.64 21.28
N ARG A 201 10.95 -22.40 22.27
CA ARG A 201 9.83 -23.32 22.06
C ARG A 201 8.48 -22.62 21.85
N GLU A 202 8.37 -21.37 22.25
CA GLU A 202 7.21 -20.52 22.00
C GLU A 202 7.46 -19.64 20.77
N GLU A 203 7.57 -20.23 19.60
CA GLU A 203 7.58 -19.48 18.36
C GLU A 203 6.20 -18.87 18.12
N VAL A 204 6.08 -17.59 18.38
CA VAL A 204 4.95 -16.80 17.89
C VAL A 204 5.39 -16.22 16.56
N GLU A 205 4.85 -16.74 15.46
CA GLU A 205 4.98 -16.08 14.16
C GLU A 205 4.31 -14.71 14.24
N SER A 206 5.11 -13.67 14.43
CA SER A 206 4.62 -12.30 14.30
C SER A 206 4.76 -11.87 12.84
N ARG A 207 3.64 -11.60 12.17
CA ARG A 207 3.60 -11.00 10.85
C ARG A 207 3.91 -9.50 10.89
N HIS A 208 4.00 -8.93 12.08
CA HIS A 208 4.26 -7.52 12.31
C HIS A 208 5.62 -7.31 12.97
N SER A 209 6.36 -6.37 12.45
CA SER A 209 7.61 -5.88 13.05
C SER A 209 7.37 -4.48 13.63
N MET A 210 8.23 -4.05 14.54
CA MET A 210 8.20 -2.67 15.04
C MET A 210 8.25 -1.66 13.88
N LEU A 211 9.01 -1.96 12.83
CA LEU A 211 9.09 -1.10 11.64
C LEU A 211 7.74 -1.03 10.91
N THR A 212 7.04 -2.16 10.77
CA THR A 212 5.71 -2.21 10.19
C THR A 212 4.73 -1.37 11.02
N ASP A 213 4.75 -1.51 12.33
CA ASP A 213 3.88 -0.74 13.23
C ASP A 213 4.16 0.75 13.15
N LEU A 214 5.43 1.15 13.20
CA LEU A 214 5.82 2.56 13.15
C LEU A 214 5.57 3.25 11.80
N LEU A 215 5.67 2.52 10.69
CA LEU A 215 5.58 3.10 9.36
C LEU A 215 4.21 2.94 8.70
N LEU A 216 3.47 1.88 9.04
CA LEU A 216 2.20 1.56 8.40
C LEU A 216 0.99 1.72 9.33
N MET A 217 1.16 1.46 10.63
CA MET A 217 0.05 1.38 11.58
C MET A 217 0.00 2.57 12.53
N SER A 218 1.09 3.29 12.75
CA SER A 218 1.10 4.49 13.60
C SER A 218 0.57 5.69 12.82
N GLU A 219 -0.65 6.07 13.09
CA GLU A 219 -1.23 7.35 12.67
C GLU A 219 -0.72 8.53 13.55
#